data_6afafb2d089d08e7a8cb9d497eb5b86e
#
_entry.id   6afafb2d089d08e7a8cb9d497eb5b86e
#
_cell.length_a   1.000
_cell.length_b   1.000
_cell.length_c   1.000
_cell.angle_alpha   90.00
_cell.angle_beta   90.00
_cell.angle_gamma   90.00
#
_symmetry.space_group_name_H-M   'P 1'
#
loop_
_entity.id
_entity.type
_entity.pdbx_description
1 polymer ?
#
loop_
_entity_poly.entity_id
_entity_poly.type
_entity_poly.pdbx_seq_one_letter_code
_entity_poly.pdbx_strand_id
1 'polypeptide(L)'
;MLRGLTTVSFWADDVAAAQRWYTELLGTPPYFARPNLEQPVYVEFRLGDTQHELGIIDCRFAPKAATTAPGGAIVYWHVDDVVATINQLLSIGAQVYEPIMQRGEGFTTASVIDPFGNILGVMYNQHYLEMLSAPKAT
;
A
#
# COMPACT_ATOMS: atom_id res chain seq x y z
N MET A 1 0.53 18.83 -16.74
CA MET A 1 1.79 18.51 -16.03
C MET A 1 1.48 17.76 -14.73
N LEU A 2 2.13 16.64 -14.51
CA LEU A 2 1.96 15.86 -13.28
C LEU A 2 2.67 16.57 -12.14
N ARG A 3 1.95 16.84 -11.03
CA ARG A 3 2.49 17.61 -9.91
C ARG A 3 2.97 16.74 -8.75
N GLY A 4 2.44 15.53 -8.61
CA GLY A 4 2.83 14.61 -7.55
C GLY A 4 1.86 13.45 -7.44
N LEU A 5 2.26 12.45 -6.68
CA LEU A 5 1.40 11.32 -6.37
C LEU A 5 0.35 11.75 -5.36
N THR A 6 -0.93 11.52 -5.65
CA THR A 6 -2.04 11.85 -4.76
C THR A 6 -2.58 10.61 -4.07
N THR A 7 -3.08 9.67 -4.84
CA THR A 7 -3.81 8.52 -4.30
C THR A 7 -3.35 7.24 -4.98
N VAL A 8 -3.16 6.20 -4.20
CA VAL A 8 -3.05 4.81 -4.68
C VAL A 8 -4.41 4.16 -4.48
N SER A 9 -4.98 3.59 -5.54
CA SER A 9 -6.29 2.93 -5.46
C SER A 9 -6.12 1.42 -5.53
N PHE A 10 -6.59 0.74 -4.50
CA PHE A 10 -6.71 -0.70 -4.42
C PHE A 10 -8.18 -1.12 -4.54
N TRP A 11 -8.40 -2.39 -4.82
CA TRP A 11 -9.72 -2.96 -5.02
C TRP A 11 -9.97 -4.09 -4.02
N ALA A 12 -11.20 -4.24 -3.58
CA ALA A 12 -11.58 -5.36 -2.73
C ALA A 12 -13.01 -5.79 -3.03
N ASP A 13 -13.27 -7.08 -2.98
CA ASP A 13 -14.62 -7.63 -3.06
C ASP A 13 -15.39 -7.40 -1.74
N ASP A 14 -14.67 -7.32 -0.62
CA ASP A 14 -15.22 -7.00 0.69
C ASP A 14 -14.43 -5.84 1.29
N VAL A 15 -14.91 -4.61 1.08
CA VAL A 15 -14.24 -3.40 1.53
C VAL A 15 -14.20 -3.32 3.06
N ALA A 16 -15.22 -3.82 3.75
CA ALA A 16 -15.21 -3.85 5.22
C ALA A 16 -14.09 -4.75 5.76
N ALA A 17 -13.88 -5.91 5.15
CA ALA A 17 -12.75 -6.78 5.50
C ALA A 17 -11.41 -6.12 5.20
N ALA A 18 -11.29 -5.47 4.05
CA ALA A 18 -10.07 -4.74 3.68
C ALA A 18 -9.80 -3.59 4.64
N GLN A 19 -10.84 -2.87 5.06
CA GLN A 19 -10.70 -1.81 6.07
C GLN A 19 -10.09 -2.35 7.37
N ARG A 20 -10.57 -3.49 7.86
CA ARG A 20 -10.04 -4.11 9.09
C ARG A 20 -8.59 -4.53 8.90
N TRP A 21 -8.28 -5.16 7.79
CA TRP A 21 -6.94 -5.65 7.49
C TRP A 21 -5.91 -4.51 7.42
N TYR A 22 -6.24 -3.43 6.69
CA TYR A 22 -5.36 -2.28 6.56
C TYR A 22 -5.28 -1.46 7.85
N THR A 23 -6.35 -1.40 8.64
CA THR A 23 -6.30 -0.78 9.97
C THR A 23 -5.31 -1.51 10.87
N GLU A 24 -5.30 -2.83 10.85
CA GLU A 24 -4.33 -3.63 11.60
C GLU A 24 -2.90 -3.39 11.10
N LEU A 25 -2.68 -3.44 9.80
CA LEU A 25 -1.36 -3.22 9.20
C LEU A 25 -0.81 -1.83 9.49
N LEU A 26 -1.63 -0.80 9.31
CA LEU A 26 -1.20 0.60 9.42
C LEU A 26 -1.23 1.12 10.85
N GLY A 27 -1.92 0.44 11.75
CA GLY A 27 -2.08 0.88 13.13
C GLY A 27 -2.99 2.09 13.29
N THR A 28 -3.76 2.45 12.26
CA THR A 28 -4.67 3.59 12.27
C THR A 28 -5.88 3.30 11.41
N PRO A 29 -7.09 3.72 11.82
CA PRO A 29 -8.29 3.53 11.03
C PRO A 29 -8.31 4.48 9.82
N PRO A 30 -9.19 4.21 8.83
CA PRO A 30 -9.38 5.17 7.75
C PRO A 30 -9.97 6.47 8.30
N TYR A 31 -9.55 7.58 7.71
CA TYR A 31 -10.12 8.88 8.10
C TYR A 31 -11.41 9.20 7.34
N PHE A 32 -11.72 8.44 6.30
CA PHE A 32 -12.89 8.67 5.45
C PHE A 32 -13.45 7.34 4.97
N ALA A 33 -14.79 7.22 4.95
CA ALA A 33 -15.50 6.06 4.42
C ALA A 33 -16.80 6.50 3.78
N ARG A 34 -17.22 5.79 2.74
CA ARG A 34 -18.46 6.06 2.03
C ARG A 34 -19.18 4.73 1.75
N PRO A 35 -20.47 4.60 1.99
CA PRO A 35 -21.37 5.60 2.61
C PRO A 35 -21.16 5.76 4.11
N ASN A 36 -20.57 4.76 4.77
CA ASN A 36 -20.26 4.79 6.22
C ASN A 36 -19.20 3.76 6.57
N LEU A 37 -18.74 3.72 7.82
CA LEU A 37 -17.70 2.81 8.29
C LEU A 37 -18.18 1.37 8.50
N GLU A 38 -19.49 1.15 8.61
CA GLU A 38 -20.03 -0.18 8.90
C GLU A 38 -20.14 -1.04 7.64
N GLN A 39 -20.61 -0.42 6.54
CA GLN A 39 -20.75 -1.08 5.24
C GLN A 39 -20.13 -0.19 4.16
N PRO A 40 -18.82 -0.02 4.17
CA PRO A 40 -18.19 0.89 3.22
C PRO A 40 -18.12 0.29 1.82
N VAL A 41 -18.24 1.14 0.83
CA VAL A 41 -17.97 0.87 -0.58
C VAL A 41 -16.60 1.44 -0.96
N TYR A 42 -16.16 2.42 -0.18
CA TYR A 42 -14.86 3.08 -0.33
C TYR A 42 -14.35 3.51 1.04
N VAL A 43 -13.07 3.27 1.29
CA VAL A 43 -12.38 3.80 2.45
C VAL A 43 -11.08 4.46 2.02
N GLU A 44 -10.62 5.43 2.78
CA GLU A 44 -9.37 6.14 2.48
C GLU A 44 -8.56 6.30 3.75
N PHE A 45 -7.29 5.91 3.65
CA PHE A 45 -6.29 6.06 4.70
C PHE A 45 -5.29 7.12 4.28
N ARG A 46 -4.72 7.81 5.26
CA ARG A 46 -3.51 8.59 5.07
C ARG A 46 -2.36 7.90 5.77
N LEU A 47 -1.25 7.76 5.08
CA LEU A 47 -0.12 7.02 5.63
C LEU A 47 1.21 7.62 5.22
N GLY A 48 2.21 7.33 6.04
CA GLY A 48 3.58 7.70 5.78
C GLY A 48 3.92 9.15 6.12
N ASP A 49 5.17 9.48 5.91
CA ASP A 49 5.76 10.76 6.30
C ASP A 49 5.12 11.96 5.60
N THR A 50 4.59 11.76 4.40
CA THR A 50 3.98 12.81 3.60
C THR A 50 2.46 12.67 3.48
N GLN A 51 1.85 11.80 4.28
CA GLN A 51 0.40 11.62 4.35
C GLN A 51 -0.22 11.29 2.99
N HIS A 52 0.37 10.33 2.29
CA HIS A 52 -0.19 9.84 1.03
C HIS A 52 -1.53 9.15 1.25
N GLU A 53 -2.40 9.23 0.26
CA GLU A 53 -3.72 8.62 0.32
C GLU A 53 -3.69 7.20 -0.25
N LEU A 54 -4.20 6.25 0.53
CA LEU A 54 -4.50 4.90 0.08
C LEU A 54 -6.01 4.71 0.09
N GLY A 55 -6.59 4.57 -1.09
CA GLY A 55 -8.02 4.31 -1.26
C GLY A 55 -8.26 2.83 -1.52
N ILE A 56 -9.30 2.28 -0.94
CA ILE A 56 -9.76 0.92 -1.23
C ILE A 56 -11.23 0.99 -1.63
N ILE A 57 -11.51 0.54 -2.84
CA ILE A 57 -12.82 0.66 -3.44
C ILE A 57 -13.37 -0.71 -3.83
N ASP A 58 -14.68 -0.88 -3.76
CA ASP A 58 -15.36 -2.11 -4.14
C ASP A 58 -15.05 -2.47 -5.61
N CYS A 59 -14.74 -3.73 -5.85
CA CYS A 59 -14.41 -4.27 -7.17
C CYS A 59 -15.47 -4.00 -8.24
N ARG A 60 -16.73 -3.77 -7.84
CA ARG A 60 -17.80 -3.42 -8.78
C ARG A 60 -17.49 -2.14 -9.56
N PHE A 61 -16.67 -1.26 -9.00
CA PHE A 61 -16.30 0.01 -9.61
C PHE A 61 -14.95 -0.04 -10.32
N ALA A 62 -14.30 -1.21 -10.36
CA ALA A 62 -13.04 -1.36 -11.08
C ALA A 62 -13.26 -1.15 -12.58
N PRO A 63 -12.25 -0.61 -13.31
CA PRO A 63 -12.33 -0.53 -14.76
C PRO A 63 -12.59 -1.92 -15.36
N LYS A 64 -13.47 -1.99 -16.36
CA LYS A 64 -13.84 -3.28 -16.99
C LYS A 64 -12.66 -4.01 -17.62
N ALA A 65 -11.62 -3.27 -18.01
CA ALA A 65 -10.39 -3.84 -18.57
C ALA A 65 -9.39 -4.31 -17.49
N ALA A 66 -9.69 -4.10 -16.20
CA ALA A 66 -8.81 -4.57 -15.13
C ALA A 66 -8.80 -6.11 -15.11
N THR A 67 -7.60 -6.68 -15.00
CA THR A 67 -7.46 -8.13 -14.89
C THR A 67 -7.80 -8.59 -13.47
N THR A 68 -8.23 -9.86 -13.32
CA THR A 68 -8.45 -10.46 -12.02
C THR A 68 -7.16 -10.96 -11.37
N ALA A 69 -6.09 -11.08 -12.16
CA ALA A 69 -4.77 -11.47 -11.68
C ALA A 69 -3.96 -10.23 -11.29
N PRO A 70 -3.16 -10.29 -10.21
CA PRO A 70 -2.26 -9.20 -9.85
C PRO A 70 -1.28 -8.89 -10.99
N GLY A 71 -1.09 -7.60 -11.27
CA GLY A 71 -0.19 -7.16 -12.34
C GLY A 71 -0.14 -5.64 -12.47
N GLY A 72 0.60 -5.17 -13.45
CA GLY A 72 0.76 -3.75 -13.71
C GLY A 72 1.81 -3.09 -12.83
N ALA A 73 1.57 -1.84 -12.45
CA ALA A 73 2.50 -1.08 -11.62
C ALA A 73 2.57 -1.65 -10.21
N ILE A 74 3.77 -1.64 -9.63
CA ILE A 74 3.97 -1.97 -8.22
C ILE A 74 4.35 -0.67 -7.51
N VAL A 75 3.58 -0.33 -6.49
CA VAL A 75 3.88 0.80 -5.62
C VAL A 75 4.66 0.29 -4.43
N TYR A 76 5.84 0.86 -4.20
CA TYR A 76 6.70 0.48 -3.09
C TYR A 76 6.63 1.55 -1.99
N TRP A 77 6.35 1.09 -0.78
CA TRP A 77 6.38 1.93 0.41
C TRP A 77 7.71 1.73 1.12
N HIS A 78 8.35 2.84 1.53
CA HIS A 78 9.57 2.73 2.34
C HIS A 78 9.22 2.16 3.72
N VAL A 79 10.02 1.20 4.17
CA VAL A 79 9.97 0.63 5.52
C VAL A 79 11.38 0.58 6.11
N ASP A 80 11.48 0.66 7.42
CA ASP A 80 12.78 0.63 8.07
C ASP A 80 13.40 -0.77 8.13
N ASP A 81 12.57 -1.81 8.13
CA ASP A 81 13.02 -3.21 8.19
C ASP A 81 12.13 -4.06 7.27
N VAL A 82 12.68 -4.41 6.11
CA VAL A 82 11.96 -5.18 5.09
C VAL A 82 11.62 -6.59 5.59
N VAL A 83 12.55 -7.26 6.28
CA VAL A 83 12.32 -8.63 6.78
C VAL A 83 11.20 -8.65 7.80
N ALA A 84 11.24 -7.73 8.78
CA ALA A 84 10.21 -7.63 9.81
C ALA A 84 8.85 -7.30 9.19
N THR A 85 8.82 -6.39 8.22
CA THR A 85 7.59 -5.98 7.54
C THR A 85 6.98 -7.16 6.76
N ILE A 86 7.79 -7.88 5.99
CA ILE A 86 7.30 -9.05 5.24
C ILE A 86 6.76 -10.12 6.20
N ASN A 87 7.46 -10.40 7.30
CA ASN A 87 6.99 -11.37 8.28
C ASN A 87 5.64 -10.95 8.88
N GLN A 88 5.46 -9.67 9.19
CA GLN A 88 4.18 -9.15 9.67
C GLN A 88 3.08 -9.33 8.62
N LEU A 89 3.35 -8.97 7.38
CA LEU A 89 2.38 -9.09 6.29
C LEU A 89 1.94 -10.54 6.08
N LEU A 90 2.89 -11.48 6.10
CA LEU A 90 2.57 -12.90 5.97
C LEU A 90 1.75 -13.40 7.16
N SER A 91 2.02 -12.91 8.37
CA SER A 91 1.29 -13.33 9.58
C SER A 91 -0.18 -12.90 9.57
N ILE A 92 -0.53 -11.87 8.80
CA ILE A 92 -1.92 -11.39 8.68
C ILE A 92 -2.58 -11.78 7.34
N GLY A 93 -1.97 -12.70 6.59
CA GLY A 93 -2.62 -13.36 5.46
C GLY A 93 -2.16 -12.95 4.08
N ALA A 94 -1.16 -12.09 3.95
CA ALA A 94 -0.56 -11.78 2.65
C ALA A 94 0.28 -12.94 2.15
N GLN A 95 0.53 -12.98 0.84
CA GLN A 95 1.38 -14.00 0.20
C GLN A 95 2.52 -13.31 -0.53
N VAL A 96 3.69 -13.94 -0.54
CA VAL A 96 4.84 -13.38 -1.27
C VAL A 96 4.53 -13.31 -2.76
N TYR A 97 4.77 -12.13 -3.34
CA TYR A 97 4.74 -11.91 -4.79
C TYR A 97 6.16 -11.89 -5.35
N GLU A 98 6.99 -11.01 -4.83
CA GLU A 98 8.43 -11.00 -5.11
C GLU A 98 9.19 -11.19 -3.80
N PRO A 99 10.18 -12.10 -3.76
CA PRO A 99 10.93 -12.35 -2.52
C PRO A 99 11.78 -11.14 -2.13
N ILE A 100 12.23 -11.12 -0.88
CA ILE A 100 13.19 -10.12 -0.40
C ILE A 100 14.44 -10.21 -1.24
N MET A 101 14.85 -9.10 -1.83
CA MET A 101 16.00 -9.05 -2.72
C MET A 101 16.85 -7.82 -2.42
N GLN A 102 18.12 -8.07 -2.11
CA GLN A 102 19.11 -7.01 -1.99
C GLN A 102 19.48 -6.54 -3.40
N ARG A 103 19.10 -5.32 -3.74
CA ARG A 103 19.36 -4.73 -5.05
C ARG A 103 20.69 -4.00 -5.15
N GLY A 104 21.18 -3.53 -4.01
CA GLY A 104 22.41 -2.78 -3.87
C GLY A 104 22.56 -2.34 -2.43
N GLU A 105 23.64 -1.60 -2.14
CA GLU A 105 23.85 -1.05 -0.80
C GLU A 105 22.73 -0.06 -0.45
N GLY A 106 22.07 -0.26 0.70
CA GLY A 106 20.96 0.59 1.12
C GLY A 106 19.71 0.48 0.26
N PHE A 107 19.56 -0.64 -0.48
CA PHE A 107 18.41 -0.81 -1.39
C PHE A 107 17.96 -2.27 -1.40
N THR A 108 16.84 -2.54 -0.73
CA THR A 108 16.24 -3.86 -0.60
C THR A 108 14.76 -3.76 -0.95
N THR A 109 14.25 -4.69 -1.75
CA THR A 109 12.85 -4.70 -2.19
C THR A 109 12.18 -6.02 -1.87
N ALA A 110 10.86 -5.98 -1.72
CA ALA A 110 10.00 -7.15 -1.67
C ALA A 110 8.57 -6.73 -1.99
N SER A 111 7.74 -7.68 -2.36
CA SER A 111 6.32 -7.39 -2.53
C SER A 111 5.49 -8.60 -2.14
N VAL A 112 4.26 -8.33 -1.75
CA VAL A 112 3.27 -9.34 -1.38
C VAL A 112 1.98 -9.08 -2.15
N ILE A 113 1.11 -10.09 -2.19
CA ILE A 113 -0.28 -9.93 -2.59
C ILE A 113 -1.10 -9.90 -1.31
N ASP A 114 -1.89 -8.85 -1.12
CA ASP A 114 -2.78 -8.76 0.03
C ASP A 114 -3.92 -9.79 -0.11
N PRO A 115 -4.74 -10.02 0.94
CA PRO A 115 -5.84 -10.98 0.86
C PRO A 115 -6.93 -10.62 -0.17
N PHE A 116 -6.87 -9.45 -0.77
CA PHE A 116 -7.87 -8.92 -1.71
C PHE A 116 -7.38 -8.90 -3.15
N GLY A 117 -6.14 -9.36 -3.41
CA GLY A 117 -5.57 -9.46 -4.75
C GLY A 117 -4.74 -8.25 -5.18
N ASN A 118 -4.41 -7.33 -4.29
CA ASN A 118 -3.58 -6.17 -4.62
C ASN A 118 -2.10 -6.46 -4.35
N ILE A 119 -1.23 -5.91 -5.20
CA ILE A 119 0.22 -5.98 -4.98
C ILE A 119 0.61 -4.85 -4.04
N LEU A 120 1.24 -5.21 -2.93
CA LEU A 120 1.77 -4.28 -1.95
C LEU A 120 3.29 -4.42 -1.92
N GLY A 121 4.00 -3.42 -2.44
CA GLY A 121 5.46 -3.39 -2.45
C GLY A 121 6.01 -2.68 -1.22
N VAL A 122 7.11 -3.19 -0.70
CA VAL A 122 7.87 -2.55 0.38
C VAL A 122 9.34 -2.51 0.01
N MET A 123 10.03 -1.47 0.45
CA MET A 123 11.47 -1.37 0.24
C MET A 123 12.13 -0.61 1.38
N TYR A 124 13.38 -0.94 1.64
CA TYR A 124 14.30 -0.03 2.31
C TYR A 124 15.07 0.71 1.23
N ASN A 125 15.02 2.03 1.26
CA ASN A 125 15.70 2.86 0.27
C ASN A 125 16.37 4.03 0.97
N GLN A 126 17.69 3.97 1.06
CA GLN A 126 18.48 5.03 1.72
C GLN A 126 18.24 6.40 1.07
N HIS A 127 18.07 6.43 -0.24
CA HIS A 127 17.80 7.68 -0.96
C HIS A 127 16.48 8.34 -0.52
N TYR A 128 15.45 7.55 -0.20
CA TYR A 128 14.19 8.07 0.35
C TYR A 128 14.46 8.86 1.65
N LEU A 129 15.26 8.27 2.55
CA LEU A 129 15.59 8.92 3.82
C LEU A 129 16.41 10.19 3.61
N GLU A 130 17.35 10.17 2.67
CA GLU A 130 18.16 11.34 2.31
C GLU A 130 17.28 12.47 1.76
N MET A 131 16.37 12.15 0.86
CA MET A 131 15.45 13.13 0.29
C MET A 131 14.47 13.68 1.33
N LEU A 132 14.01 12.84 2.27
CA LEU A 132 13.11 13.26 3.33
C LEU A 132 13.77 14.30 4.25
N SER A 133 15.07 14.14 4.55
CA SER A 133 15.83 15.05 5.41
C SER A 133 16.48 16.21 4.66
N ALA A 134 16.42 16.22 3.31
CA ALA A 134 17.00 17.29 2.52
C ALA A 134 16.23 18.61 2.70
N PRO A 135 16.93 19.78 2.67
CA PRO A 135 16.23 21.07 2.68
C PRO A 135 15.29 21.18 1.49
N LYS A 136 14.09 21.68 1.73
CA LYS A 136 13.14 21.94 0.65
C LYS A 136 13.69 23.06 -0.24
N ALA A 137 13.56 22.88 -1.57
CA ALA A 137 13.86 23.94 -2.52
C ALA A 137 12.93 25.13 -2.28
N THR A 138 13.48 26.33 -2.20
CA THR A 138 12.73 27.57 -2.02
C THR A 138 12.30 28.13 -3.37
#